data_4b6c7314222edbf1e51a64eab41b0232
#
_entry.id   4b6c7314222edbf1e51a64eab41b0232
#
_cell.length_a   1.000
_cell.length_b   1.000
_cell.length_c   1.000
_cell.angle_alpha   90.00
_cell.angle_beta   90.00
_cell.angle_gamma   90.00
#
_symmetry.space_group_name_H-M   'P 1'
#
loop_
_entity.id
_entity.type
_entity.pdbx_description
1 polymer ?
#
loop_
_entity_poly.entity_id
_entity_poly.type
_entity_poly.pdbx_seq_one_letter_code
_entity_poly.pdbx_strand_id
1 'polypeptide(L)'
;QASKQASKQASKQASKQATRITTLGEIGKFTRGRRFTKEDYTSDGIGCIHYGDIYTQYGTSAKEAVSHVRSELAGSLRFAKPGDVVIAAVGETVEDVGKAVAWLGQEDVAVHDDCFTFHHDQNPKFVAYCFQTPIFNSEKNKFVARAKVKRLSGESLAKLKIPVPSLEEQARIVGILDKFDALVNDLSSGLPAEIKARRQQYEHYRDRLLTFQEAA
;
A
#
# COMPACT_ATOMS: atom_id res chain seq x y z
N GLN A 1 -33.91 23.06 -13.19
CA GLN A 1 -33.31 22.23 -14.28
C GLN A 1 -31.95 22.77 -14.70
N ALA A 2 -31.73 24.09 -14.78
CA ALA A 2 -30.44 24.70 -15.15
C ALA A 2 -29.28 24.34 -14.18
N SER A 3 -29.53 24.26 -12.89
CA SER A 3 -28.51 23.91 -11.86
C SER A 3 -28.04 22.44 -11.97
N LYS A 4 -28.94 21.51 -12.33
CA LYS A 4 -28.58 20.09 -12.58
C LYS A 4 -27.84 19.89 -13.90
N GLN A 5 -28.06 20.74 -14.89
CA GLN A 5 -27.30 20.73 -16.17
C GLN A 5 -25.92 21.32 -15.96
N ALA A 6 -25.76 22.41 -15.20
CA ALA A 6 -24.48 23.02 -14.90
C ALA A 6 -23.58 22.08 -14.09
N SER A 7 -24.12 21.39 -13.09
CA SER A 7 -23.36 20.39 -12.32
C SER A 7 -22.97 19.14 -13.14
N LYS A 8 -23.82 18.69 -14.08
CA LYS A 8 -23.47 17.64 -15.04
C LYS A 8 -22.43 18.07 -16.08
N GLN A 9 -22.45 19.33 -16.50
CA GLN A 9 -21.43 19.89 -17.40
C GLN A 9 -20.09 20.10 -16.68
N ALA A 10 -20.09 20.59 -15.43
CA ALA A 10 -18.90 20.74 -14.61
C ALA A 10 -18.24 19.38 -14.33
N SER A 11 -19.03 18.35 -13.97
CA SER A 11 -18.50 17.00 -13.79
C SER A 11 -18.01 16.34 -15.08
N LYS A 12 -18.60 16.65 -16.25
CA LYS A 12 -18.10 16.23 -17.57
C LYS A 12 -16.85 16.98 -18.01
N GLN A 13 -16.65 18.23 -17.58
CA GLN A 13 -15.44 19.00 -17.87
C GLN A 13 -14.27 18.59 -16.96
N ALA A 14 -14.51 18.29 -15.68
CA ALA A 14 -13.51 17.72 -14.77
C ALA A 14 -13.00 16.35 -15.25
N SER A 15 -13.86 15.51 -15.85
CA SER A 15 -13.46 14.20 -16.41
C SER A 15 -12.70 14.29 -17.76
N LYS A 16 -12.53 15.48 -18.34
CA LYS A 16 -11.81 15.70 -19.60
C LYS A 16 -10.39 16.24 -19.45
N GLN A 17 -9.90 16.42 -18.23
CA GLN A 17 -8.48 16.67 -18.03
C GLN A 17 -7.74 15.36 -18.32
N ALA A 18 -7.06 15.32 -19.48
CA ALA A 18 -6.32 14.14 -19.93
C ALA A 18 -5.34 13.70 -18.82
N THR A 19 -5.50 12.47 -18.32
CA THR A 19 -4.59 11.90 -17.33
C THR A 19 -3.16 11.94 -17.88
N ARG A 20 -2.29 12.69 -17.23
CA ARG A 20 -0.89 12.78 -17.61
C ARG A 20 -0.17 11.51 -17.12
N ILE A 21 0.58 10.86 -18.01
CA ILE A 21 1.55 9.82 -17.62
C ILE A 21 2.87 10.54 -17.36
N THR A 22 3.41 10.39 -16.15
CA THR A 22 4.65 11.07 -15.73
C THR A 22 5.54 10.13 -14.93
N THR A 23 6.83 10.44 -14.87
CA THR A 23 7.77 9.67 -14.04
C THR A 23 7.62 10.05 -12.57
N LEU A 24 7.91 9.10 -11.67
CA LEU A 24 7.89 9.37 -10.24
C LEU A 24 8.88 10.48 -9.85
N GLY A 25 10.04 10.54 -10.54
CA GLY A 25 11.04 11.58 -10.29
C GLY A 25 10.59 12.99 -10.68
N GLU A 26 9.56 13.15 -11.53
CA GLU A 26 8.97 14.47 -11.87
C GLU A 26 7.96 14.95 -10.83
N ILE A 27 7.38 14.06 -10.03
CA ILE A 27 6.32 14.40 -9.06
C ILE A 27 6.79 14.26 -7.61
N GLY A 28 8.03 13.84 -7.37
CA GLY A 28 8.51 13.69 -6.01
C GLY A 28 9.99 13.31 -5.91
N LYS A 29 10.43 13.11 -4.67
CA LYS A 29 11.84 12.82 -4.35
C LYS A 29 11.94 11.56 -3.51
N PHE A 30 12.89 10.69 -3.87
CA PHE A 30 13.23 9.51 -3.12
C PHE A 30 14.36 9.79 -2.12
N THR A 31 14.17 9.36 -0.89
CA THR A 31 15.19 9.40 0.17
C THR A 31 15.35 8.00 0.74
N ARG A 32 16.55 7.43 0.66
CA ARG A 32 16.83 6.14 1.28
C ARG A 32 16.82 6.27 2.80
N GLY A 33 16.22 5.32 3.51
CA GLY A 33 16.22 5.28 4.98
C GLY A 33 17.62 5.12 5.59
N ARG A 34 17.69 4.91 6.90
CA ARG A 34 18.93 4.68 7.66
C ARG A 34 18.87 3.35 8.39
N ARG A 35 20.03 2.70 8.45
CA ARG A 35 20.18 1.40 9.08
C ARG A 35 19.96 1.48 10.56
N PHE A 36 19.21 0.52 11.08
CA PHE A 36 19.13 0.08 12.47
C PHE A 36 19.13 -1.44 12.49
N THR A 37 19.49 -2.05 13.60
CA THR A 37 19.72 -3.48 13.71
C THR A 37 18.70 -4.14 14.65
N LYS A 38 18.76 -5.45 14.80
CA LYS A 38 17.86 -6.19 15.69
C LYS A 38 17.96 -5.73 17.15
N GLU A 39 19.15 -5.33 17.57
CA GLU A 39 19.42 -4.85 18.93
C GLU A 39 18.83 -3.47 19.20
N ASP A 40 18.43 -2.75 18.16
CA ASP A 40 17.84 -1.42 18.26
C ASP A 40 16.32 -1.44 18.47
N TYR A 41 15.66 -2.59 18.25
CA TYR A 41 14.22 -2.70 18.46
C TYR A 41 13.85 -2.67 19.94
N THR A 42 12.71 -2.06 20.23
CA THR A 42 12.14 -1.94 21.58
C THR A 42 10.62 -2.04 21.52
N SER A 43 9.98 -2.24 22.69
CA SER A 43 8.51 -2.25 22.80
C SER A 43 7.90 -0.85 22.65
N ASP A 44 8.66 0.18 23.00
CA ASP A 44 8.29 1.59 22.94
C ASP A 44 9.47 2.43 22.42
N GLY A 45 9.22 3.63 21.92
CA GLY A 45 10.26 4.47 21.34
C GLY A 45 9.82 5.10 20.04
N ILE A 46 10.75 5.25 19.10
CA ILE A 46 10.47 5.84 17.79
C ILE A 46 9.82 4.80 16.90
N GLY A 47 8.60 5.08 16.40
CA GLY A 47 7.95 4.23 15.39
C GLY A 47 8.83 4.08 14.15
N CYS A 48 8.96 2.86 13.64
CA CYS A 48 9.78 2.58 12.46
C CYS A 48 9.12 1.63 11.47
N ILE A 49 9.54 1.71 10.21
CA ILE A 49 9.12 0.83 9.11
C ILE A 49 10.35 0.13 8.55
N HIS A 50 10.33 -1.20 8.60
CA HIS A 50 11.27 -2.08 7.93
C HIS A 50 10.58 -2.73 6.72
N TYR A 51 11.33 -3.16 5.70
CA TYR A 51 10.73 -3.80 4.52
C TYR A 51 9.89 -5.04 4.87
N GLY A 52 10.28 -5.77 5.91
CA GLY A 52 9.52 -6.92 6.41
C GLY A 52 8.12 -6.54 6.89
N ASP A 53 7.97 -5.40 7.56
CA ASP A 53 6.68 -4.90 8.03
C ASP A 53 5.75 -4.59 6.84
N ILE A 54 6.31 -4.04 5.74
CA ILE A 54 5.58 -3.75 4.51
C ILE A 54 5.01 -5.04 3.88
N TYR A 55 5.72 -6.16 4.03
CA TYR A 55 5.31 -7.43 3.45
C TYR A 55 4.29 -8.18 4.28
N THR A 56 4.35 -8.06 5.61
CA THR A 56 3.65 -8.95 6.53
C THR A 56 2.55 -8.27 7.35
N GLN A 57 2.65 -6.97 7.59
CA GLN A 57 1.80 -6.26 8.53
C GLN A 57 0.95 -5.17 7.89
N TYR A 58 1.50 -4.46 6.90
CA TYR A 58 0.82 -3.33 6.30
C TYR A 58 0.08 -3.72 5.02
N GLY A 59 -1.09 -3.11 4.83
CA GLY A 59 -1.78 -3.06 3.55
C GLY A 59 -1.31 -1.89 2.69
N THR A 60 -2.24 -1.27 1.98
CA THR A 60 -1.96 -0.10 1.12
C THR A 60 -1.56 1.15 1.92
N SER A 61 -1.99 1.26 3.17
CA SER A 61 -1.66 2.39 4.05
C SER A 61 -1.53 1.94 5.51
N ALA A 62 -0.81 2.74 6.30
CA ALA A 62 -0.64 2.57 7.73
C ALA A 62 -0.82 3.90 8.45
N LYS A 63 -1.40 3.88 9.66
CA LYS A 63 -1.55 5.04 10.55
C LYS A 63 -0.69 4.93 11.80
N GLU A 64 -0.28 3.71 12.14
CA GLU A 64 0.53 3.40 13.31
C GLU A 64 1.70 2.52 12.90
N ALA A 65 2.84 2.72 13.54
CA ALA A 65 3.99 1.85 13.37
C ALA A 65 3.81 0.57 14.19
N VAL A 66 4.06 -0.57 13.57
CA VAL A 66 4.01 -1.88 14.26
C VAL A 66 5.33 -2.23 14.94
N SER A 67 6.40 -1.56 14.57
CA SER A 67 7.75 -1.74 15.09
C SER A 67 8.29 -0.42 15.63
N HIS A 68 9.13 -0.49 16.66
CA HIS A 68 9.75 0.69 17.28
C HIS A 68 11.24 0.45 17.48
N VAL A 69 12.01 1.53 17.47
CA VAL A 69 13.44 1.53 17.81
C VAL A 69 13.72 2.53 18.94
N ARG A 70 14.79 2.28 19.67
CA ARG A 70 15.19 3.11 20.83
C ARG A 70 15.37 4.57 20.45
N SER A 71 14.94 5.47 21.33
CA SER A 71 14.86 6.93 21.09
C SER A 71 16.22 7.59 20.91
N GLU A 72 17.30 7.01 21.43
CA GLU A 72 18.68 7.50 21.29
C GLU A 72 19.15 7.56 19.84
N LEU A 73 18.51 6.78 18.96
CA LEU A 73 18.84 6.77 17.52
C LEU A 73 18.28 7.97 16.75
N ALA A 74 17.43 8.80 17.35
CA ALA A 74 16.69 9.87 16.66
C ALA A 74 17.56 10.71 15.72
N GLY A 75 18.74 11.15 16.17
CA GLY A 75 19.66 11.98 15.40
C GLY A 75 20.33 11.28 14.21
N SER A 76 20.30 9.95 14.15
CA SER A 76 20.91 9.15 13.08
C SER A 76 19.90 8.64 12.05
N LEU A 77 18.61 8.65 12.37
CA LEU A 77 17.55 8.12 11.55
C LEU A 77 17.11 9.07 10.42
N ARG A 78 16.38 8.53 9.47
CA ARG A 78 15.64 9.29 8.45
C ARG A 78 14.18 8.93 8.54
N PHE A 79 13.35 9.91 8.34
CA PHE A 79 11.93 9.83 8.61
C PHE A 79 11.10 10.01 7.34
N ALA A 80 10.00 9.26 7.25
CA ALA A 80 8.87 9.57 6.39
C ALA A 80 7.88 10.41 7.17
N LYS A 81 7.32 11.43 6.51
CA LYS A 81 6.30 12.33 7.06
C LYS A 81 4.89 11.81 6.76
N PRO A 82 3.87 12.24 7.50
CA PRO A 82 2.48 12.03 7.10
C PRO A 82 2.24 12.45 5.66
N GLY A 83 1.72 11.54 4.84
CA GLY A 83 1.51 11.75 3.40
C GLY A 83 2.62 11.21 2.49
N ASP A 84 3.76 10.78 3.02
CA ASP A 84 4.79 10.09 2.24
C ASP A 84 4.39 8.63 1.93
N VAL A 85 5.03 8.06 0.93
CA VAL A 85 4.93 6.62 0.62
C VAL A 85 6.28 5.96 0.93
N VAL A 86 6.25 4.90 1.76
CA VAL A 86 7.44 4.10 2.08
C VAL A 86 7.45 2.86 1.19
N ILE A 87 8.59 2.61 0.54
CA ILE A 87 8.74 1.59 -0.51
C ILE A 87 9.85 0.63 -0.13
N ALA A 88 9.58 -0.67 -0.15
CA ALA A 88 10.57 -1.72 0.04
C ALA A 88 11.54 -1.78 -1.14
N ALA A 89 12.81 -1.53 -0.90
CA ALA A 89 13.86 -1.52 -1.92
C ALA A 89 14.54 -2.88 -2.13
N VAL A 90 14.30 -3.83 -1.24
CA VAL A 90 14.88 -5.18 -1.28
C VAL A 90 13.79 -6.22 -1.09
N GLY A 91 14.01 -7.45 -1.56
CA GLY A 91 13.11 -8.58 -1.38
C GLY A 91 13.77 -9.88 -1.82
N GLU A 92 13.15 -11.00 -1.46
CA GLU A 92 13.57 -12.33 -1.91
C GLU A 92 13.09 -12.60 -3.33
N THR A 93 11.91 -12.13 -3.66
CA THR A 93 11.30 -12.26 -4.98
C THR A 93 11.25 -10.91 -5.71
N VAL A 94 11.04 -10.94 -7.03
CA VAL A 94 10.86 -9.74 -7.85
C VAL A 94 9.53 -9.05 -7.52
N GLU A 95 8.54 -9.82 -7.15
CA GLU A 95 7.20 -9.37 -6.77
C GLU A 95 7.23 -8.56 -5.47
N ASP A 96 8.09 -8.95 -4.52
CA ASP A 96 8.18 -8.28 -3.22
C ASP A 96 8.82 -6.90 -3.34
N VAL A 97 9.89 -6.79 -4.12
CA VAL A 97 10.58 -5.51 -4.30
C VAL A 97 9.64 -4.48 -4.92
N GLY A 98 9.59 -3.30 -4.30
CA GLY A 98 8.73 -2.20 -4.74
C GLY A 98 7.31 -2.26 -4.17
N LYS A 99 6.99 -3.15 -3.23
CA LYS A 99 5.78 -3.00 -2.41
C LYS A 99 5.85 -1.69 -1.63
N ALA A 100 4.72 -1.02 -1.51
CA ALA A 100 4.65 0.33 -0.97
C ALA A 100 3.50 0.48 0.01
N VAL A 101 3.69 1.30 1.03
CA VAL A 101 2.69 1.69 2.02
C VAL A 101 2.62 3.21 2.14
N ALA A 102 1.42 3.78 2.07
CA ALA A 102 1.18 5.19 2.34
C ALA A 102 1.21 5.42 3.86
N TRP A 103 2.09 6.30 4.33
CA TRP A 103 2.14 6.67 5.73
C TRP A 103 1.10 7.76 6.03
N LEU A 104 0.11 7.41 6.83
CA LEU A 104 -1.01 8.28 7.21
C LEU A 104 -1.06 8.53 8.72
N GLY A 105 0.02 8.22 9.45
CA GLY A 105 0.18 8.51 10.86
C GLY A 105 0.20 10.02 11.12
N GLN A 106 0.10 10.42 12.37
CA GLN A 106 0.15 11.84 12.75
C GLN A 106 1.59 12.34 12.96
N GLU A 107 2.51 11.42 13.24
CA GLU A 107 3.92 11.71 13.50
C GLU A 107 4.81 11.13 12.40
N ASP A 108 6.02 11.63 12.32
CA ASP A 108 7.06 11.12 11.44
C ASP A 108 7.44 9.69 11.88
N VAL A 109 7.71 8.81 10.92
CA VAL A 109 8.11 7.41 11.17
C VAL A 109 9.51 7.15 10.62
N ALA A 110 10.36 6.51 11.39
CA ALA A 110 11.71 6.17 10.96
C ALA A 110 11.68 5.07 9.88
N VAL A 111 12.56 5.18 8.87
CA VAL A 111 12.59 4.28 7.73
C VAL A 111 13.93 3.57 7.63
N HIS A 112 13.91 2.24 7.56
CA HIS A 112 15.10 1.40 7.42
C HIS A 112 15.81 1.63 6.08
N ASP A 113 17.13 1.37 6.00
CA ASP A 113 17.92 1.59 4.78
C ASP A 113 17.63 0.61 3.64
N ASP A 114 16.87 -0.44 3.89
CA ASP A 114 16.30 -1.31 2.86
C ASP A 114 14.97 -0.80 2.27
N CYS A 115 14.57 0.42 2.65
CA CYS A 115 13.40 1.14 2.14
C CYS A 115 13.76 2.52 1.62
N PHE A 116 12.88 3.05 0.76
CA PHE A 116 12.88 4.46 0.35
C PHE A 116 11.62 5.15 0.86
N THR A 117 11.77 6.39 1.30
CA THR A 117 10.67 7.33 1.44
C THR A 117 10.48 8.05 0.12
N PHE A 118 9.26 8.13 -0.37
CA PHE A 118 8.87 8.93 -1.53
C PHE A 118 8.03 10.10 -1.06
N HIS A 119 8.63 11.28 -1.07
CA HIS A 119 7.97 12.54 -0.74
C HIS A 119 7.38 13.18 -1.99
N HIS A 120 6.08 13.50 -1.98
CA HIS A 120 5.33 14.01 -3.12
C HIS A 120 4.09 14.79 -2.65
N ASP A 121 3.40 15.46 -3.58
CA ASP A 121 2.18 16.26 -3.36
C ASP A 121 0.89 15.57 -3.84
N GLN A 122 0.98 14.30 -4.27
CA GLN A 122 -0.16 13.52 -4.74
C GLN A 122 -0.92 12.88 -3.56
N ASN A 123 -2.10 12.30 -3.81
CA ASN A 123 -2.79 11.49 -2.81
C ASN A 123 -1.95 10.24 -2.48
N PRO A 124 -1.51 10.05 -1.22
CA PRO A 124 -0.57 8.98 -0.86
C PRO A 124 -1.12 7.58 -1.10
N LYS A 125 -2.40 7.35 -0.81
CA LYS A 125 -3.04 6.05 -1.09
C LYS A 125 -3.15 5.79 -2.58
N PHE A 126 -3.46 6.82 -3.40
CA PHE A 126 -3.49 6.68 -4.85
C PHE A 126 -2.13 6.23 -5.38
N VAL A 127 -1.05 6.87 -4.93
CA VAL A 127 0.31 6.47 -5.30
C VAL A 127 0.59 5.03 -4.88
N ALA A 128 0.29 4.66 -3.63
CA ALA A 128 0.49 3.29 -3.14
C ALA A 128 -0.32 2.25 -3.94
N TYR A 129 -1.54 2.56 -4.36
CA TYR A 129 -2.34 1.69 -5.26
C TYR A 129 -1.69 1.55 -6.64
N CYS A 130 -1.09 2.61 -7.19
CA CYS A 130 -0.39 2.52 -8.47
C CYS A 130 0.74 1.48 -8.43
N PHE A 131 1.46 1.34 -7.31
CA PHE A 131 2.53 0.35 -7.12
C PHE A 131 2.03 -1.10 -7.15
N GLN A 132 0.73 -1.33 -6.96
CA GLN A 132 0.13 -2.67 -7.00
C GLN A 132 -0.32 -3.08 -8.40
N THR A 133 -0.35 -2.16 -9.36
CA THR A 133 -0.86 -2.44 -10.70
C THR A 133 0.06 -3.36 -11.50
N PRO A 134 -0.48 -4.25 -12.36
CA PRO A 134 0.32 -5.09 -13.25
C PRO A 134 1.23 -4.29 -14.18
N ILE A 135 0.76 -3.13 -14.66
CA ILE A 135 1.51 -2.24 -15.55
C ILE A 135 2.75 -1.72 -14.84
N PHE A 136 2.60 -1.19 -13.62
CA PHE A 136 3.70 -0.72 -12.81
C PHE A 136 4.71 -1.84 -12.51
N ASN A 137 4.22 -3.01 -12.11
CA ASN A 137 5.06 -4.16 -11.80
C ASN A 137 5.84 -4.65 -13.03
N SER A 138 5.23 -4.66 -14.21
CA SER A 138 5.92 -5.00 -15.45
C SER A 138 7.07 -4.04 -15.76
N GLU A 139 6.86 -2.73 -15.60
CA GLU A 139 7.91 -1.72 -15.79
C GLU A 139 9.01 -1.83 -14.71
N LYS A 140 8.63 -1.96 -13.46
CA LYS A 140 9.55 -2.14 -12.32
C LYS A 140 10.48 -3.33 -12.52
N ASN A 141 9.96 -4.46 -12.99
CA ASN A 141 10.72 -5.69 -13.16
C ASN A 141 11.90 -5.56 -14.13
N LYS A 142 11.86 -4.59 -15.03
CA LYS A 142 12.99 -4.27 -15.94
C LYS A 142 14.20 -3.70 -15.20
N PHE A 143 13.99 -3.10 -14.03
CA PHE A 143 15.01 -2.43 -13.23
C PHE A 143 15.46 -3.23 -12.01
N VAL A 144 14.79 -4.31 -11.67
CA VAL A 144 15.17 -5.14 -10.52
C VAL A 144 16.42 -5.93 -10.83
N ALA A 145 17.47 -5.77 -10.01
CA ALA A 145 18.73 -6.48 -10.16
C ALA A 145 18.53 -8.00 -10.02
N ARG A 146 19.11 -8.78 -10.95
CA ARG A 146 19.02 -10.24 -10.97
C ARG A 146 20.07 -10.90 -10.07
N ALA A 147 20.12 -10.49 -8.80
CA ALA A 147 21.00 -11.06 -7.77
C ALA A 147 20.20 -11.99 -6.84
N LYS A 148 20.89 -12.69 -5.92
CA LYS A 148 20.23 -13.52 -4.89
C LYS A 148 19.22 -12.70 -4.08
N VAL A 149 19.61 -11.50 -3.65
CA VAL A 149 18.70 -10.52 -3.05
C VAL A 149 18.31 -9.53 -4.15
N LYS A 150 17.02 -9.42 -4.43
CA LYS A 150 16.50 -8.48 -5.42
C LYS A 150 16.57 -7.07 -4.85
N ARG A 151 16.99 -6.12 -5.67
CA ARG A 151 17.15 -4.71 -5.26
C ARG A 151 16.63 -3.75 -6.33
N LEU A 152 16.06 -2.63 -5.86
CA LEU A 152 15.62 -1.53 -6.70
C LEU A 152 16.24 -0.23 -6.18
N SER A 153 16.90 0.52 -7.06
CA SER A 153 17.55 1.78 -6.69
C SER A 153 16.56 2.96 -6.73
N GLY A 154 16.88 4.04 -5.99
CA GLY A 154 16.09 5.28 -6.06
C GLY A 154 16.08 5.91 -7.46
N GLU A 155 17.17 5.79 -8.22
CA GLU A 155 17.26 6.24 -9.61
C GLU A 155 16.32 5.43 -10.53
N SER A 156 16.24 4.12 -10.30
CA SER A 156 15.32 3.25 -11.04
C SER A 156 13.88 3.57 -10.71
N LEU A 157 13.57 3.77 -9.42
CA LEU A 157 12.24 4.22 -8.98
C LEU A 157 11.85 5.54 -9.64
N ALA A 158 12.76 6.51 -9.69
CA ALA A 158 12.48 7.82 -10.30
C ALA A 158 12.10 7.75 -11.80
N LYS A 159 12.54 6.70 -12.52
CA LYS A 159 12.23 6.48 -13.96
C LYS A 159 10.88 5.80 -14.19
N LEU A 160 10.30 5.17 -13.18
CA LEU A 160 9.00 4.50 -13.30
C LEU A 160 7.88 5.50 -13.51
N LYS A 161 6.90 5.12 -14.32
CA LYS A 161 5.80 5.99 -14.73
C LYS A 161 4.50 5.57 -14.08
N ILE A 162 3.71 6.56 -13.67
CA ILE A 162 2.34 6.36 -13.22
C ILE A 162 1.40 7.36 -13.90
N PRO A 163 0.09 7.05 -13.99
CA PRO A 163 -0.91 8.04 -14.36
C PRO A 163 -1.10 9.04 -13.21
N VAL A 164 -1.18 10.32 -13.52
CA VAL A 164 -1.42 11.39 -12.54
C VAL A 164 -2.62 12.21 -12.99
N PRO A 165 -3.85 11.79 -12.64
CA PRO A 165 -5.05 12.59 -12.81
C PRO A 165 -5.10 13.73 -11.78
N SER A 166 -6.13 14.56 -11.81
CA SER A 166 -6.34 15.59 -10.78
C SER A 166 -6.48 14.99 -9.38
N LEU A 167 -6.12 15.75 -8.35
CA LEU A 167 -6.24 15.30 -6.94
C LEU A 167 -7.67 14.88 -6.57
N GLU A 168 -8.69 15.56 -7.15
CA GLU A 168 -10.09 15.19 -6.98
C GLU A 168 -10.38 13.78 -7.54
N GLU A 169 -9.87 13.50 -8.75
CA GLU A 169 -10.03 12.19 -9.37
C GLU A 169 -9.23 11.11 -8.62
N GLN A 170 -8.03 11.42 -8.14
CA GLN A 170 -7.26 10.52 -7.27
C GLN A 170 -8.06 10.16 -6.01
N ALA A 171 -8.64 11.15 -5.33
CA ALA A 171 -9.47 10.93 -4.14
C ALA A 171 -10.71 10.08 -4.45
N ARG A 172 -11.36 10.31 -5.61
CA ARG A 172 -12.50 9.52 -6.07
C ARG A 172 -12.11 8.06 -6.30
N ILE A 173 -10.97 7.81 -6.97
CA ILE A 173 -10.45 6.47 -7.23
C ILE A 173 -10.13 5.76 -5.90
N VAL A 174 -9.41 6.43 -5.00
CA VAL A 174 -9.09 5.88 -3.67
C VAL A 174 -10.35 5.49 -2.91
N GLY A 175 -11.38 6.35 -2.88
CA GLY A 175 -12.63 6.05 -2.20
C GLY A 175 -13.38 4.84 -2.77
N ILE A 176 -13.19 4.50 -4.04
CA ILE A 176 -13.73 3.27 -4.64
C ILE A 176 -12.89 2.07 -4.22
N LEU A 177 -11.56 2.17 -4.36
CA LEU A 177 -10.64 1.06 -4.04
C LEU A 177 -10.69 0.69 -2.55
N ASP A 178 -10.80 1.68 -1.66
CA ASP A 178 -10.95 1.44 -0.22
C ASP A 178 -12.22 0.64 0.12
N LYS A 179 -13.32 0.88 -0.60
CA LYS A 179 -14.56 0.10 -0.42
C LYS A 179 -14.37 -1.36 -0.86
N PHE A 180 -13.66 -1.60 -1.97
CA PHE A 180 -13.35 -2.95 -2.40
C PHE A 180 -12.39 -3.66 -1.44
N ASP A 181 -11.38 -2.95 -0.96
CA ASP A 181 -10.41 -3.48 0.01
C ASP A 181 -11.12 -3.90 1.32
N ALA A 182 -12.02 -3.06 1.83
CA ALA A 182 -12.84 -3.39 2.99
C ALA A 182 -13.72 -4.62 2.75
N LEU A 183 -14.36 -4.74 1.58
CA LEU A 183 -15.20 -5.89 1.25
C LEU A 183 -14.42 -7.20 1.14
N VAL A 184 -13.18 -7.15 0.65
CA VAL A 184 -12.33 -8.33 0.47
C VAL A 184 -11.64 -8.75 1.76
N ASN A 185 -11.19 -7.79 2.56
CA ASN A 185 -10.31 -8.03 3.72
C ASN A 185 -11.05 -7.95 5.07
N ASP A 186 -12.25 -7.39 5.12
CA ASP A 186 -13.05 -7.35 6.35
C ASP A 186 -13.62 -8.73 6.67
N LEU A 187 -13.16 -9.30 7.79
CA LEU A 187 -13.60 -10.61 8.29
C LEU A 187 -15.05 -10.62 8.76
N SER A 188 -15.63 -9.47 9.11
CA SER A 188 -16.98 -9.35 9.66
C SER A 188 -18.05 -9.14 8.58
N SER A 189 -17.74 -8.45 7.49
CA SER A 189 -18.69 -8.03 6.46
C SER A 189 -18.26 -8.32 5.02
N GLY A 190 -17.02 -8.83 4.80
CA GLY A 190 -16.46 -9.07 3.48
C GLY A 190 -16.63 -10.50 2.98
N LEU A 191 -16.10 -10.79 1.80
CA LEU A 191 -16.07 -12.12 1.18
C LEU A 191 -15.56 -13.23 2.11
N PRO A 192 -14.53 -13.04 2.97
CA PRO A 192 -14.10 -14.06 3.91
C PRO A 192 -15.17 -14.48 4.90
N ALA A 193 -15.99 -13.55 5.41
CA ALA A 193 -17.10 -13.86 6.31
C ALA A 193 -18.21 -14.65 5.60
N GLU A 194 -18.53 -14.28 4.36
CA GLU A 194 -19.50 -15.02 3.55
C GLU A 194 -19.03 -16.45 3.23
N ILE A 195 -17.76 -16.62 2.82
CA ILE A 195 -17.16 -17.95 2.58
C ILE A 195 -17.23 -18.81 3.82
N LYS A 196 -16.91 -18.26 5.00
CA LYS A 196 -17.01 -18.97 6.29
C LYS A 196 -18.45 -19.38 6.59
N ALA A 197 -19.41 -18.49 6.42
CA ALA A 197 -20.83 -18.77 6.65
C ALA A 197 -21.33 -19.87 5.70
N ARG A 198 -20.98 -19.82 4.41
CA ARG A 198 -21.32 -20.85 3.42
C ARG A 198 -20.74 -22.20 3.76
N ARG A 199 -19.48 -22.23 4.25
CA ARG A 199 -18.81 -23.46 4.68
C ARG A 199 -19.53 -24.09 5.88
N GLN A 200 -19.89 -23.31 6.89
CA GLN A 200 -20.69 -23.77 8.04
C GLN A 200 -22.05 -24.32 7.63
N GLN A 201 -22.72 -23.64 6.71
CA GLN A 201 -24.01 -24.08 6.17
C GLN A 201 -23.87 -25.41 5.43
N TYR A 202 -22.83 -25.57 4.60
CA TYR A 202 -22.52 -26.83 3.92
C TYR A 202 -22.27 -27.98 4.91
N GLU A 203 -21.44 -27.75 5.94
CA GLU A 203 -21.12 -28.75 6.97
C GLU A 203 -22.40 -29.20 7.71
N HIS A 204 -23.23 -28.25 8.09
CA HIS A 204 -24.53 -28.54 8.75
C HIS A 204 -25.43 -29.43 7.90
N TYR A 205 -25.63 -29.09 6.63
CA TYR A 205 -26.49 -29.90 5.75
C TYR A 205 -25.88 -31.24 5.39
N ARG A 206 -24.57 -31.31 5.18
CA ARG A 206 -23.85 -32.57 4.95
C ARG A 206 -24.07 -33.53 6.12
N ASP A 207 -23.83 -33.07 7.34
CA ASP A 207 -23.95 -33.94 8.53
C ASP A 207 -25.39 -34.39 8.73
N ARG A 208 -26.37 -33.52 8.50
CA ARG A 208 -27.79 -33.87 8.60
C ARG A 208 -28.23 -34.88 7.53
N LEU A 209 -27.73 -34.76 6.30
CA LEU A 209 -28.06 -35.69 5.21
C LEU A 209 -27.41 -37.05 5.36
N LEU A 210 -26.26 -37.12 6.02
CA LEU A 210 -25.52 -38.37 6.22
C LEU A 210 -25.77 -39.04 7.56
N THR A 211 -26.63 -38.47 8.42
CA THR A 211 -27.08 -39.09 9.66
C THR A 211 -28.25 -40.00 9.36
N PHE A 212 -28.02 -41.31 9.34
CA PHE A 212 -29.05 -42.34 9.19
C PHE A 212 -29.46 -42.83 10.57
N GLN A 213 -30.77 -43.00 10.80
CA GLN A 213 -31.25 -43.77 11.94
C GLN A 213 -31.20 -45.27 11.56
N GLU A 214 -30.66 -46.10 12.47
CA GLU A 214 -30.80 -47.56 12.33
C GLU A 214 -32.29 -47.92 12.32
N ALA A 215 -32.67 -48.73 11.35
CA ALA A 215 -34.05 -49.26 11.33
C ALA A 215 -34.19 -50.28 12.49
N ALA A 216 -35.17 -50.06 13.34
CA ALA A 216 -35.50 -50.94 14.49
C ALA A 216 -36.01 -52.29 14.01
#